data_80528b0758c996229425692e6bc6587a
#
_entry.id   80528b0758c996229425692e6bc6587a
#
_cell.length_a   1.000
_cell.length_b   1.000
_cell.length_c   1.000
_cell.angle_alpha   90.00
_cell.angle_beta   90.00
_cell.angle_gamma   90.00
#
_symmetry.space_group_name_H-M   'P 1'
#
loop_
_entity.id
_entity.type
_entity.pdbx_description
1 polymer ?
#
loop_
_entity_poly.entity_id
_entity_poly.type
_entity_poly.pdbx_seq_one_letter_code
_entity_poly.pdbx_strand_id
1 'polypeptide(L)'
;MKITKIWFENDRIYGLTDDDRTLWQSLLYYKHLMYATEEQRNDYEMSEEGIHWEKLDEDVSFESFEYDDPEPVGISKFFLSHPEI
;
A
#
# COMPACT_ATOMS: atom_id res chain seq x y z
N MET A 1 7.22 -8.26 -8.52
CA MET A 1 6.86 -7.86 -7.15
C MET A 1 5.51 -8.44 -6.78
N LYS A 2 5.42 -8.96 -5.58
CA LYS A 2 4.20 -9.62 -5.14
C LYS A 2 3.83 -9.12 -3.75
N ILE A 3 2.57 -8.73 -3.56
CA ILE A 3 2.06 -8.32 -2.25
C ILE A 3 1.65 -9.59 -1.51
N THR A 4 2.20 -9.76 -0.30
CA THR A 4 1.94 -10.97 0.49
C THR A 4 1.00 -10.70 1.64
N LYS A 5 0.78 -9.43 2.01
CA LYS A 5 -0.03 -9.09 3.16
C LYS A 5 -0.53 -7.66 2.99
N ILE A 6 -1.75 -7.40 3.45
CA ILE A 6 -2.26 -6.03 3.50
C ILE A 6 -2.81 -5.75 4.89
N TRP A 7 -2.84 -4.48 5.25
CA TRP A 7 -3.47 -4.04 6.49
C TRP A 7 -3.89 -2.59 6.33
N PHE A 8 -4.71 -2.12 7.25
CA PHE A 8 -5.23 -0.77 7.25
C PHE A 8 -4.75 -0.05 8.50
N GLU A 9 -4.34 1.21 8.33
CA GLU A 9 -3.87 1.99 9.45
C GLU A 9 -4.08 3.46 9.11
N ASN A 10 -4.70 4.20 10.04
CA ASN A 10 -5.06 5.58 9.80
C ASN A 10 -5.94 5.62 8.56
N ASP A 11 -5.76 6.51 7.64
CA ASP A 11 -6.58 6.57 6.44
C ASP A 11 -5.84 5.98 5.25
N ARG A 12 -5.11 4.88 5.46
CA ARG A 12 -4.30 4.25 4.43
C ARG A 12 -4.46 2.75 4.42
N ILE A 13 -4.25 2.18 3.25
CA ILE A 13 -4.10 0.75 3.10
C ILE A 13 -2.63 0.48 2.80
N TYR A 14 -2.06 -0.49 3.48
CA TYR A 14 -0.66 -0.86 3.34
C TYR A 14 -0.53 -2.25 2.78
N GLY A 15 0.56 -2.48 2.08
CA GLY A 15 0.89 -3.80 1.57
C GLY A 15 2.35 -4.11 1.81
N LEU A 16 2.64 -5.37 2.11
CA LEU A 16 4.01 -5.85 2.26
C LEU A 16 4.35 -6.69 1.04
N THR A 17 5.48 -6.37 0.42
CA THR A 17 5.93 -7.11 -0.74
C THR A 17 6.75 -8.33 -0.33
N ASP A 18 6.98 -9.24 -1.29
CA ASP A 18 7.76 -10.45 -1.02
C ASP A 18 9.25 -10.14 -0.85
N ASP A 19 9.69 -8.93 -1.18
CA ASP A 19 11.07 -8.50 -0.91
C ASP A 19 11.14 -7.53 0.26
N ASP A 20 10.14 -7.59 1.16
CA ASP A 20 10.12 -6.87 2.44
C ASP A 20 10.03 -5.35 2.30
N ARG A 21 9.39 -4.89 1.26
CA ARG A 21 9.12 -3.47 1.11
C ARG A 21 7.67 -3.18 1.45
N THR A 22 7.41 -1.97 1.92
CA THR A 22 6.08 -1.54 2.31
C THR A 22 5.54 -0.56 1.29
N LEU A 23 4.33 -0.82 0.83
CA LEU A 23 3.61 0.06 -0.08
C LEU A 23 2.37 0.58 0.61
N TRP A 24 1.85 1.71 0.14
CA TRP A 24 0.64 2.26 0.72
C TRP A 24 -0.17 3.01 -0.32
N GLN A 25 -1.44 3.20 -0.01
CA GLN A 25 -2.36 3.98 -0.83
C GLN A 25 -3.33 4.68 0.10
N SER A 26 -3.72 5.89 -0.26
CA SER A 26 -4.66 6.66 0.55
C SER A 26 -6.08 6.14 0.34
N LEU A 27 -6.82 5.97 1.43
CA LEU A 27 -8.23 5.59 1.36
C LEU A 27 -9.12 6.74 0.90
N LEU A 28 -8.56 7.93 0.78
CA LEU A 28 -9.33 9.07 0.28
C LEU A 28 -9.83 8.83 -1.15
N TYR A 29 -9.15 7.97 -1.89
CA TYR A 29 -9.54 7.63 -3.25
C TYR A 29 -10.55 6.48 -3.31
N TYR A 30 -10.87 5.88 -2.17
CA TYR A 30 -11.71 4.68 -2.11
C TYR A 30 -12.73 4.84 -0.99
N LYS A 31 -13.79 5.59 -1.27
CA LYS A 31 -14.76 5.94 -0.25
C LYS A 31 -15.40 4.74 0.41
N HIS A 32 -15.70 3.73 -0.39
CA HIS A 32 -16.37 2.55 0.18
C HIS A 32 -15.48 1.83 1.18
N LEU A 33 -14.16 1.86 0.95
CA LEU A 33 -13.22 1.30 1.89
C LEU A 33 -13.03 2.19 3.11
N MET A 34 -13.01 3.50 2.89
CA MET A 34 -12.77 4.43 3.98
C MET A 34 -13.86 4.33 5.06
N TYR A 35 -15.11 4.14 4.65
CA TYR A 35 -16.22 4.08 5.59
C TYR A 35 -16.67 2.66 5.90
N ALA A 36 -15.90 1.66 5.46
CA ALA A 36 -16.26 0.28 5.70
C ALA A 36 -15.89 -0.13 7.12
N THR A 37 -16.59 -1.14 7.63
CA THR A 37 -16.23 -1.75 8.90
C THR A 37 -14.98 -2.58 8.75
N GLU A 38 -14.38 -2.95 9.86
CA GLU A 38 -13.21 -3.81 9.85
C GLU A 38 -13.54 -5.14 9.17
N GLU A 39 -14.71 -5.67 9.46
CA GLU A 39 -15.14 -6.94 8.85
C GLU A 39 -15.24 -6.80 7.34
N GLN A 40 -15.82 -5.70 6.87
CA GLN A 40 -15.96 -5.47 5.44
C GLN A 40 -14.61 -5.30 4.77
N ARG A 41 -13.66 -4.63 5.42
CA ARG A 41 -12.32 -4.42 4.88
C ARG A 41 -11.55 -5.71 4.75
N ASN A 42 -11.86 -6.69 5.59
CA ASN A 42 -11.17 -7.97 5.57
C ASN A 42 -11.80 -8.98 4.62
N ASP A 43 -12.90 -8.62 3.98
CA ASP A 43 -13.63 -9.51 3.07
C ASP A 43 -13.24 -9.17 1.63
N TYR A 44 -12.06 -9.59 1.23
CA TYR A 44 -11.50 -9.24 -0.08
C TYR A 44 -10.90 -10.46 -0.77
N GLU A 45 -10.66 -10.29 -2.07
CA GLU A 45 -9.93 -11.26 -2.87
C GLU A 45 -8.69 -10.58 -3.43
N MET A 46 -7.57 -11.26 -3.32
CA MET A 46 -6.29 -10.72 -3.78
C MET A 46 -5.82 -11.47 -5.01
N SER A 47 -5.35 -10.71 -6.00
CA SER A 47 -4.77 -11.26 -7.21
C SER A 47 -3.37 -10.70 -7.39
N GLU A 48 -2.71 -11.08 -8.49
CA GLU A 48 -1.39 -10.54 -8.77
C GLU A 48 -1.44 -9.07 -9.13
N GLU A 49 -2.59 -8.58 -9.55
CA GLU A 49 -2.72 -7.21 -10.02
C GLU A 49 -3.31 -6.26 -9.00
N GLY A 50 -4.03 -6.77 -8.02
CA GLY A 50 -4.67 -5.90 -7.06
C GLY A 50 -5.56 -6.64 -6.10
N ILE A 51 -6.44 -5.88 -5.46
CA ILE A 51 -7.34 -6.37 -4.44
C ILE A 51 -8.75 -5.97 -4.83
N HIS A 52 -9.69 -6.90 -4.66
CA HIS A 52 -11.09 -6.67 -5.02
C HIS A 52 -11.98 -6.90 -3.81
N TRP A 53 -12.87 -5.95 -3.55
CA TRP A 53 -13.91 -6.05 -2.52
C TRP A 53 -15.24 -6.10 -3.23
N GLU A 54 -15.78 -7.27 -3.39
CA GLU A 54 -17.01 -7.42 -4.17
C GLU A 54 -18.20 -6.74 -3.52
N LYS A 55 -18.34 -6.90 -2.21
CA LYS A 55 -19.48 -6.33 -1.52
C LYS A 55 -19.41 -4.80 -1.41
N LEU A 56 -18.22 -4.25 -1.50
CA LEU A 56 -18.03 -2.80 -1.45
C LEU A 56 -17.91 -2.19 -2.83
N ASP A 57 -17.84 -3.03 -3.86
CA ASP A 57 -17.66 -2.60 -5.25
C ASP A 57 -16.42 -1.72 -5.37
N GLU A 58 -15.31 -2.20 -4.83
CA GLU A 58 -14.05 -1.48 -4.88
C GLU A 58 -12.94 -2.36 -5.41
N ASP A 59 -12.06 -1.75 -6.19
CA ASP A 59 -10.87 -2.38 -6.74
C ASP A 59 -9.68 -1.48 -6.47
N VAL A 60 -8.60 -2.06 -5.97
CA VAL A 60 -7.37 -1.32 -5.73
C VAL A 60 -6.25 -2.00 -6.48
N SER A 61 -5.68 -1.31 -7.46
CA SER A 61 -4.57 -1.84 -8.24
C SER A 61 -3.26 -1.65 -7.50
N PHE A 62 -2.40 -2.67 -7.52
CA PHE A 62 -1.10 -2.55 -6.88
C PHE A 62 -0.22 -1.52 -7.57
N GLU A 63 -0.50 -1.20 -8.84
CA GLU A 63 0.26 -0.18 -9.54
C GLU A 63 0.05 1.22 -8.96
N SER A 64 -1.07 1.43 -8.26
CA SER A 64 -1.37 2.73 -7.68
C SER A 64 -0.74 2.93 -6.31
N PHE A 65 -0.10 1.90 -5.76
CA PHE A 65 0.55 2.00 -4.46
C PHE A 65 1.89 2.73 -4.57
N GLU A 66 2.26 3.41 -3.50
CA GLU A 66 3.54 4.09 -3.41
C GLU A 66 4.38 3.44 -2.33
N TYR A 67 5.70 3.49 -2.49
CA TYR A 67 6.59 2.93 -1.48
C TYR A 67 6.62 3.82 -0.25
N ASP A 68 6.50 3.20 0.91
CA ASP A 68 6.54 3.92 2.17
C ASP A 68 7.96 4.08 2.69
N ASP A 69 8.82 3.12 2.40
CA ASP A 69 10.20 3.16 2.84
C ASP A 69 11.03 4.03 1.89
N PRO A 70 12.17 4.55 2.35
CA PRO A 70 13.00 5.40 1.51
C PRO A 70 13.51 4.63 0.29
N GLU A 71 13.80 5.39 -0.76
CA GLU A 71 14.41 4.80 -1.94
C GLU A 71 15.71 4.11 -1.57
N PRO A 72 15.91 2.96 -2.08
CA PRO A 72 17.19 2.30 -1.84
C PRO A 72 18.25 3.06 -2.58
N VAL A 73 18.78 3.99 -2.09
CA VAL A 73 19.76 4.73 -2.76
C VAL A 73 20.44 5.73 -2.04
N GLY A 74 20.03 5.77 -2.12
CA GLY A 74 20.22 6.41 -1.80
C GLY A 74 20.62 6.88 -1.55
N ILE A 75 20.72 6.77 -1.69
CA ILE A 75 20.92 7.24 -1.37
C ILE A 75 21.06 8.01 -1.19
N SER A 76 21.10 8.24 -1.56
CA SER A 76 21.18 8.98 -1.33
C SER A 76 21.05 9.62 -0.74
N LYS A 77 21.17 9.76 -0.81
CA LYS A 77 21.16 10.29 -0.11
C LYS A 77 21.71 10.40 0.78
N PHE A 78 22.17 10.48 0.49
CA PHE A 78 22.89 10.67 1.04
C PHE A 78 23.38 11.01 1.19
N PHE A 79 23.44 11.29 0.87
CA PHE A 79 24.02 11.82 0.93
C PHE A 79 23.92 12.42 1.11
N LEU A 80 23.89 12.50 0.68
CA LEU A 80 23.97 13.21 0.92
C LEU A 80 23.91 13.49 1.64
N SER A 81 24.10 13.67 1.53
CA SER A 81 24.38 14.01 2.25
C SER A 81 24.73 13.93 2.78
N HIS A 82 25.14 14.31 2.40
CA HIS A 82 25.82 14.48 2.76
C HIS A 82 26.18 14.73 3.02
N PRO A 83 26.40 14.87 2.75
CA PRO A 83 26.98 15.34 2.94
C PRO A 83 27.30 15.63 3.39
N GLU A 84 27.34 15.88 3.10
CA GLU A 84 27.78 16.21 3.33
C GLU A 84 27.86 16.30 3.59
N ILE A 85 27.99 16.50 3.28
CA ILE A 85 28.15 16.75 3.42
C ILE A 85 28.26 16.84 3.79
#